data_a4b485e7fcfeac025d6fb05322b253ee
#
_entry.id   a4b485e7fcfeac025d6fb05322b253ee
#
_cell.length_a   1.000
_cell.length_b   1.000
_cell.length_c   1.000
_cell.angle_alpha   90.00
_cell.angle_beta   90.00
_cell.angle_gamma   90.00
#
_symmetry.space_group_name_H-M   'P 1'
#
loop_
_entity.id
_entity.type
_entity.pdbx_description
1 polymer ?
#
loop_
_entity_poly.entity_id
_entity_poly.type
_entity_poly.pdbx_seq_one_letter_code
_entity_poly.pdbx_strand_id
1 'polypeptide(L)'
;HRSRFADRIIAELRGVIDDRGGSPFWDGVAGRFFGMTFQEADYFNAINGNQFIADLMPKHPVYVAMLDEEAKKVIGVPHPSGRAAMRMLENEGFAAEGYVDISDGGATMLARPDQVRRIRQPQPAQVAATDSDNGDRSLLPL
;
A
#
# COMPACT_ATOMS: atom_id res chain seq x y z
N HIS A 1 -24.37 -4.68 -18.62
CA HIS A 1 -22.94 -4.35 -18.48
C HIS A 1 -22.46 -4.43 -17.03
N ARG A 2 -22.56 -5.62 -16.41
CA ARG A 2 -22.20 -5.81 -14.97
C ARG A 2 -20.82 -6.45 -14.77
N SER A 3 -19.95 -6.54 -15.77
CA SER A 3 -18.79 -7.45 -15.68
C SER A 3 -17.40 -6.81 -15.86
N ARG A 4 -17.23 -5.53 -15.56
CA ARG A 4 -15.92 -4.87 -15.76
C ARG A 4 -15.20 -4.42 -14.50
N PHE A 5 -15.76 -4.64 -13.31
CA PHE A 5 -15.09 -4.27 -12.06
C PHE A 5 -14.78 -5.54 -11.27
N ALA A 6 -13.60 -5.57 -10.68
CA ALA A 6 -13.25 -6.59 -9.71
C ALA A 6 -14.24 -6.55 -8.54
N ASP A 7 -14.49 -7.69 -7.91
CA ASP A 7 -15.42 -7.78 -6.78
C ASP A 7 -14.92 -7.05 -5.53
N ARG A 8 -13.62 -6.75 -5.50
CA ARG A 8 -12.96 -6.04 -4.39
C ARG A 8 -11.94 -5.03 -4.90
N ILE A 9 -11.81 -3.95 -4.14
CA ILE A 9 -10.77 -2.94 -4.29
C ILE A 9 -9.81 -3.10 -3.13
N ILE A 10 -8.52 -3.09 -3.42
CA ILE A 10 -7.45 -3.28 -2.44
C ILE A 10 -6.64 -1.99 -2.37
N ALA A 11 -6.31 -1.57 -1.15
CA ALA A 11 -5.35 -0.51 -0.87
C ALA A 11 -4.35 -1.02 0.16
N GLU A 12 -3.08 -1.03 -0.21
CA GLU A 12 -1.98 -1.45 0.66
C GLU A 12 -1.35 -0.23 1.31
N LEU A 13 -1.16 -0.31 2.62
CA LEU A 13 -0.47 0.70 3.41
C LEU A 13 0.89 0.17 3.81
N ARG A 14 1.93 0.99 3.63
CA ARG A 14 3.27 0.65 4.08
C ARG A 14 3.27 0.33 5.57
N GLY A 15 3.95 -0.74 5.94
CA GLY A 15 4.15 -1.16 7.34
C GLY A 15 5.18 -0.32 8.08
N VAL A 16 5.44 -0.69 9.32
CA VAL A 16 6.39 0.01 10.18
C VAL A 16 7.82 -0.28 9.72
N ILE A 17 8.54 0.78 9.41
CA ILE A 17 9.96 0.77 9.07
C ILE A 17 10.69 1.55 10.17
N ASP A 18 11.79 1.00 10.67
CA ASP A 18 12.62 1.65 11.68
C ASP A 18 13.52 2.75 11.09
N ASP A 19 14.20 3.51 11.97
CA ASP A 19 15.06 4.62 11.56
C ASP A 19 16.29 4.18 10.74
N ARG A 20 16.59 2.89 10.71
CA ARG A 20 17.68 2.28 9.95
C ARG A 20 17.20 1.71 8.62
N GLY A 21 15.91 1.83 8.33
CA GLY A 21 15.28 1.29 7.14
C GLY A 21 15.00 -0.22 7.21
N GLY A 22 15.01 -0.81 8.41
CA GLY A 22 14.64 -2.19 8.66
C GLY A 22 13.15 -2.34 8.90
N SER A 23 12.61 -3.54 8.71
CA SER A 23 11.23 -3.88 9.03
C SER A 23 11.21 -4.94 10.12
N PRO A 24 10.65 -4.64 11.32
CA PRO A 24 10.53 -5.64 12.38
C PRO A 24 9.68 -6.86 11.95
N PHE A 25 8.71 -6.64 11.07
CA PHE A 25 7.92 -7.71 10.50
C PHE A 25 8.76 -8.62 9.58
N TRP A 26 9.54 -8.03 8.69
CA TRP A 26 10.44 -8.78 7.82
C TRP A 26 11.42 -9.63 8.63
N ASP A 27 12.10 -9.02 9.60
CA ASP A 27 13.11 -9.69 10.43
C ASP A 27 12.53 -10.85 11.23
N GLY A 28 11.30 -10.69 11.73
CA GLY A 28 10.62 -11.72 12.51
C GLY A 28 9.95 -12.81 11.70
N VAL A 29 9.64 -12.56 10.42
CA VAL A 29 8.89 -13.49 9.55
C VAL A 29 9.70 -13.87 8.32
N ALA A 30 9.62 -13.08 7.25
CA ALA A 30 10.18 -13.45 5.97
C ALA A 30 11.71 -13.51 5.96
N GLY A 31 12.38 -12.60 6.61
CA GLY A 31 13.86 -12.56 6.67
C GLY A 31 14.48 -13.84 7.21
N ARG A 32 13.75 -14.59 8.04
CA ARG A 32 14.19 -15.89 8.57
C ARG A 32 14.26 -17.00 7.49
N PHE A 33 13.51 -16.86 6.41
CA PHE A 33 13.48 -17.80 5.31
C PHE A 33 14.38 -17.40 4.16
N PHE A 34 14.63 -16.09 4.01
CA PHE A 34 15.37 -15.56 2.87
C PHE A 34 16.85 -15.32 3.14
N GLY A 35 17.26 -15.16 4.41
CA GLY A 35 18.64 -14.85 4.77
C GLY A 35 19.11 -13.48 4.24
N MET A 36 18.19 -12.58 3.95
CA MET A 36 18.46 -11.22 3.48
C MET A 36 17.76 -10.19 4.35
N THR A 37 18.31 -8.99 4.42
CA THR A 37 17.72 -7.85 5.10
C THR A 37 16.49 -7.34 4.35
N PHE A 38 15.64 -6.57 5.02
CA PHE A 38 14.51 -5.92 4.39
C PHE A 38 14.93 -4.99 3.24
N GLN A 39 16.01 -4.23 3.42
CA GLN A 39 16.53 -3.32 2.40
C GLN A 39 17.00 -4.07 1.13
N GLU A 40 17.67 -5.20 1.31
CA GLU A 40 18.08 -6.04 0.18
C GLU A 40 16.87 -6.62 -0.55
N ALA A 41 15.87 -7.06 0.19
CA ALA A 41 14.63 -7.57 -0.37
C ALA A 41 13.82 -6.49 -1.09
N ASP A 42 13.71 -5.30 -0.50
CA ASP A 42 13.02 -4.15 -1.11
C ASP A 42 13.71 -3.72 -2.41
N TYR A 43 15.04 -3.66 -2.41
CA TYR A 43 15.82 -3.38 -3.62
C TYR A 43 15.64 -4.46 -4.70
N PHE A 44 15.69 -5.73 -4.32
CA PHE A 44 15.47 -6.85 -5.24
C PHE A 44 14.05 -6.83 -5.82
N ASN A 45 13.06 -6.53 -4.98
CA ASN A 45 11.67 -6.38 -5.36
C ASN A 45 11.45 -5.26 -6.39
N ALA A 46 12.12 -4.13 -6.20
CA ALA A 46 12.04 -3.00 -7.14
C ALA A 46 12.52 -3.35 -8.56
N ILE A 47 13.45 -4.30 -8.67
CA ILE A 47 14.03 -4.73 -9.97
C ILE A 47 13.26 -5.91 -10.57
N ASN A 48 12.91 -6.91 -9.75
CA ASN A 48 12.43 -8.21 -10.22
C ASN A 48 10.94 -8.47 -9.88
N GLY A 49 10.30 -7.59 -9.14
CA GLY A 49 8.96 -7.80 -8.61
C GLY A 49 8.93 -8.70 -7.37
N ASN A 50 7.78 -8.77 -6.73
CA ASN A 50 7.60 -9.44 -5.43
C ASN A 50 7.29 -10.96 -5.52
N GLN A 51 7.26 -11.52 -6.72
CA GLN A 51 6.90 -12.94 -6.91
C GLN A 51 7.84 -13.89 -6.15
N PHE A 52 9.14 -13.53 -6.05
CA PHE A 52 10.12 -14.35 -5.32
C PHE A 52 9.75 -14.51 -3.85
N ILE A 53 9.16 -13.51 -3.22
CA ILE A 53 8.70 -13.59 -1.82
C ILE A 53 7.61 -14.66 -1.71
N ALA A 54 6.62 -14.59 -2.58
CA ALA A 54 5.53 -15.56 -2.60
C ALA A 54 6.01 -17.00 -2.91
N ASP A 55 7.03 -17.14 -3.78
CA ASP A 55 7.56 -18.44 -4.18
C ASP A 55 8.39 -19.12 -3.08
N LEU A 56 9.14 -18.33 -2.32
CA LEU A 56 10.05 -18.83 -1.29
C LEU A 56 9.43 -18.89 0.11
N MET A 57 8.32 -18.20 0.35
CA MET A 57 7.61 -18.28 1.63
C MET A 57 7.10 -19.70 1.90
N PRO A 58 7.10 -20.16 3.17
CA PRO A 58 6.62 -21.48 3.52
C PRO A 58 5.16 -21.66 3.10
N LYS A 59 4.84 -22.84 2.56
CA LYS A 59 3.48 -23.19 2.12
C LYS A 59 2.58 -23.62 3.29
N HIS A 60 3.12 -23.64 4.51
CA HIS A 60 2.39 -23.98 5.72
C HIS A 60 2.16 -22.74 6.59
N PRO A 61 1.07 -22.71 7.38
CA PRO A 61 0.81 -21.61 8.30
C PRO A 61 1.96 -21.38 9.28
N VAL A 62 2.29 -20.12 9.50
CA VAL A 62 3.21 -19.69 10.57
C VAL A 62 2.36 -19.19 11.73
N TYR A 63 2.57 -19.76 12.92
CA TYR A 63 1.80 -19.36 14.10
C TYR A 63 2.32 -18.01 14.63
N VAL A 64 1.44 -17.01 14.70
CA VAL A 64 1.76 -15.68 15.23
C VAL A 64 2.32 -15.76 16.65
N ALA A 65 1.83 -16.70 17.47
CA ALA A 65 2.32 -16.92 18.83
C ALA A 65 3.82 -17.24 18.90
N MET A 66 4.41 -17.77 17.84
CA MET A 66 5.84 -18.13 17.75
C MET A 66 6.73 -16.99 17.27
N LEU A 67 6.15 -15.89 16.83
CA LEU A 67 6.91 -14.72 16.37
C LEU A 67 7.46 -13.94 17.57
N ASP A 68 8.51 -13.16 17.32
CA ASP A 68 9.03 -12.22 18.28
C ASP A 68 8.01 -11.12 18.59
N GLU A 69 8.05 -10.59 19.80
CA GLU A 69 7.12 -9.54 20.24
C GLU A 69 7.19 -8.27 19.36
N GLU A 70 8.37 -7.93 18.84
CA GLU A 70 8.54 -6.77 17.96
C GLU A 70 7.82 -6.99 16.62
N ALA A 71 7.90 -8.18 16.05
CA ALA A 71 7.15 -8.53 14.84
C ALA A 71 5.64 -8.54 15.08
N LYS A 72 5.19 -9.11 16.21
CA LYS A 72 3.76 -9.15 16.56
C LYS A 72 3.13 -7.78 16.68
N LYS A 73 3.84 -6.82 17.26
CA LYS A 73 3.35 -5.44 17.49
C LYS A 73 3.08 -4.67 16.21
N VAL A 74 3.73 -5.03 15.12
CA VAL A 74 3.64 -4.28 13.86
C VAL A 74 2.75 -4.93 12.80
N ILE A 75 2.21 -6.12 13.06
CA ILE A 75 1.28 -6.79 12.14
C ILE A 75 0.04 -5.94 11.93
N GLY A 76 -0.21 -5.54 10.70
CA GLY A 76 -1.36 -4.71 10.33
C GLY A 76 -1.28 -3.25 10.79
N VAL A 77 -0.11 -2.82 11.29
CA VAL A 77 0.09 -1.44 11.71
C VAL A 77 0.71 -0.64 10.56
N PRO A 78 0.06 0.45 10.13
CA PRO A 78 0.63 1.29 9.07
C PRO A 78 1.80 2.11 9.62
N HIS A 79 2.75 2.42 8.75
CA HIS A 79 3.80 3.40 9.03
C HIS A 79 3.16 4.70 9.55
N PRO A 80 3.81 5.44 10.48
CA PRO A 80 3.25 6.68 11.04
C PRO A 80 2.74 7.67 10.00
N SER A 81 3.45 7.83 8.88
CA SER A 81 3.02 8.69 7.75
C SER A 81 1.78 8.18 7.01
N GLY A 82 1.46 6.89 7.12
CA GLY A 82 0.30 6.26 6.48
C GLY A 82 -0.99 6.32 7.31
N ARG A 83 -0.93 6.76 8.57
CA ARG A 83 -2.11 6.77 9.47
C ARG A 83 -3.23 7.67 8.97
N ALA A 84 -2.89 8.81 8.37
CA ALA A 84 -3.88 9.71 7.78
C ALA A 84 -4.56 9.06 6.56
N ALA A 85 -3.78 8.40 5.71
CA ALA A 85 -4.31 7.66 4.57
C ALA A 85 -5.23 6.51 5.01
N MET A 86 -4.88 5.78 6.07
CA MET A 86 -5.75 4.73 6.63
C MET A 86 -7.12 5.28 7.03
N ARG A 87 -7.15 6.39 7.78
CA ARG A 87 -8.42 7.05 8.17
C ARG A 87 -9.23 7.52 6.97
N MET A 88 -8.56 8.03 5.94
CA MET A 88 -9.26 8.43 4.70
C MET A 88 -9.89 7.22 4.01
N LEU A 89 -9.18 6.10 3.94
CA LEU A 89 -9.71 4.85 3.39
C LEU A 89 -10.89 4.33 4.20
N GLU A 90 -10.80 4.32 5.53
CA GLU A 90 -11.91 3.95 6.42
C GLU A 90 -13.15 4.81 6.18
N ASN A 91 -12.98 6.13 6.05
CA ASN A 91 -14.05 7.06 5.74
C ASN A 91 -14.67 6.84 4.35
N GLU A 92 -13.90 6.29 3.41
CA GLU A 92 -14.37 5.92 2.08
C GLU A 92 -15.06 4.54 2.05
N GLY A 93 -15.02 3.76 3.13
CA GLY A 93 -15.68 2.46 3.24
C GLY A 93 -14.74 1.26 3.12
N PHE A 94 -13.43 1.47 3.19
CA PHE A 94 -12.48 0.37 3.30
C PHE A 94 -12.38 -0.14 4.73
N ALA A 95 -12.08 -1.42 4.88
CA ALA A 95 -11.85 -2.05 6.17
C ALA A 95 -10.59 -2.91 6.14
N ALA A 96 -9.90 -3.00 7.27
CA ALA A 96 -8.83 -3.96 7.49
C ALA A 96 -9.45 -5.32 7.86
N GLU A 97 -9.33 -6.31 7.00
CA GLU A 97 -9.89 -7.66 7.20
C GLU A 97 -8.83 -8.68 7.68
N GLY A 98 -7.73 -8.21 8.25
CA GLY A 98 -6.65 -9.06 8.75
C GLY A 98 -5.62 -9.48 7.71
N TYR A 99 -5.69 -8.93 6.50
CA TYR A 99 -4.65 -9.12 5.50
C TYR A 99 -3.55 -8.08 5.68
N VAL A 100 -2.30 -8.50 5.48
CA VAL A 100 -1.13 -7.64 5.59
C VAL A 100 -0.19 -7.87 4.42
N ASP A 101 0.62 -6.86 4.10
CA ASP A 101 1.69 -7.02 3.13
C ASP A 101 2.73 -8.01 3.66
N ILE A 102 3.16 -8.93 2.80
CA ILE A 102 4.08 -10.01 3.14
C ILE A 102 5.50 -9.52 3.44
N SER A 103 5.86 -8.35 2.95
CA SER A 103 7.21 -7.79 3.09
C SER A 103 7.38 -6.95 4.35
N ASP A 104 6.42 -6.10 4.70
CA ASP A 104 6.55 -5.16 5.80
C ASP A 104 5.44 -5.25 6.85
N GLY A 105 4.47 -6.17 6.66
CA GLY A 105 3.35 -6.36 7.58
C GLY A 105 2.33 -5.23 7.60
N GLY A 106 2.42 -4.29 6.68
CA GLY A 106 1.48 -3.18 6.57
C GLY A 106 0.05 -3.63 6.30
N ALA A 107 -0.93 -2.85 6.77
CA ALA A 107 -2.33 -3.20 6.63
C ALA A 107 -2.78 -3.19 5.17
N THR A 108 -3.45 -4.25 4.74
CA THR A 108 -4.17 -4.29 3.47
C THR A 108 -5.64 -3.96 3.72
N MET A 109 -6.08 -2.84 3.15
CA MET A 109 -7.44 -2.35 3.28
C MET A 109 -8.28 -2.84 2.10
N LEU A 110 -9.47 -3.34 2.38
CA LEU A 110 -10.37 -3.92 1.39
C LEU A 110 -11.70 -3.17 1.38
N ALA A 111 -12.26 -2.99 0.19
CA ALA A 111 -13.63 -2.52 0.02
C ALA A 111 -14.32 -3.22 -1.15
N ARG A 112 -15.63 -3.37 -1.08
CA ARG A 112 -16.43 -3.69 -2.25
C ARG A 112 -16.76 -2.39 -3.00
N PRO A 113 -16.85 -2.41 -4.33
CA PRO A 113 -17.16 -1.21 -5.11
C PRO A 113 -18.46 -0.50 -4.66
N ASP A 114 -19.45 -1.29 -4.20
CA ASP A 114 -20.72 -0.78 -3.69
C ASP A 114 -20.62 -0.16 -2.29
N GLN A 115 -19.53 -0.36 -1.57
CA GLN A 115 -19.25 0.20 -0.25
C GLN A 115 -18.47 1.51 -0.32
N VAL A 116 -17.72 1.73 -1.41
CA VAL A 116 -16.89 2.93 -1.55
C VAL A 116 -17.77 4.16 -1.77
N ARG A 117 -17.66 5.11 -0.84
CA ARG A 117 -18.50 6.30 -0.77
C ARG A 117 -18.49 7.12 -2.06
N ARG A 118 -17.31 7.35 -2.65
CA ARG A 118 -17.18 8.12 -3.90
C ARG A 118 -17.78 7.42 -5.12
N ILE A 119 -17.82 6.10 -5.11
CA ILE A 119 -18.47 5.32 -6.18
C ILE A 119 -19.99 5.38 -6.01
N ARG A 120 -20.49 5.37 -4.78
CA ARG A 120 -21.93 5.44 -4.47
C ARG A 120 -22.53 6.83 -4.65
N GLN A 121 -21.74 7.86 -4.43
CA GLN A 121 -22.14 9.27 -4.50
C GLN A 121 -21.16 10.06 -5.36
N PRO A 122 -21.15 9.84 -6.69
CA PRO A 122 -20.26 10.59 -7.58
C PRO A 122 -20.64 12.07 -7.54
N GLN A 123 -19.71 12.92 -7.11
CA GLN A 123 -19.83 14.35 -7.25
C GLN A 123 -19.27 14.76 -8.62
N PRO A 124 -20.05 15.44 -9.49
CA PRO A 124 -19.51 15.94 -10.74
C PRO A 124 -18.43 17.00 -10.42
N ALA A 125 -17.19 16.73 -10.83
CA ALA A 125 -16.13 17.71 -10.77
C ALA A 125 -16.27 18.65 -11.97
N GLN A 126 -16.42 19.93 -11.74
CA GLN A 126 -16.25 20.94 -12.79
C GLN A 126 -14.75 21.12 -13.01
N VAL A 127 -14.28 20.74 -14.18
CA VAL A 127 -12.94 21.10 -14.63
C VAL A 127 -13.00 22.56 -15.07
N ALA A 128 -12.42 23.47 -14.29
CA ALA A 128 -12.18 24.82 -14.76
C ALA A 128 -11.10 24.78 -15.83
N ALA A 129 -11.47 25.03 -17.06
CA ALA A 129 -10.50 25.29 -18.11
C ALA A 129 -9.83 26.64 -17.79
N THR A 130 -8.58 26.60 -17.36
CA THR A 130 -7.74 27.79 -17.34
C THR A 130 -7.27 28.03 -18.76
N ASP A 131 -7.93 28.93 -19.47
CA ASP A 131 -7.39 29.55 -20.68
C ASP A 131 -6.17 30.35 -20.26
N SER A 132 -5.00 29.78 -20.38
CA SER A 132 -3.75 30.51 -20.39
C SER A 132 -3.41 30.85 -21.84
N ASP A 133 -4.24 31.69 -22.45
CA ASP A 133 -3.83 32.43 -23.63
C ASP A 133 -3.03 33.68 -23.18
N ASN A 134 -1.73 33.51 -23.11
CA ASN A 134 -0.83 34.65 -23.00
C ASN A 134 0.09 34.64 -24.23
N GLY A 135 -0.53 34.91 -25.35
CA GLY A 135 0.15 35.26 -26.59
C GLY A 135 0.69 36.69 -26.52
N ASP A 136 1.80 36.88 -25.84
CA ASP A 136 2.59 38.11 -26.05
C ASP A 136 3.65 37.87 -27.11
N ARG A 137 3.27 38.13 -28.34
CA ARG A 137 4.20 38.30 -29.45
C ARG A 137 4.53 39.80 -29.53
N SER A 138 5.47 40.23 -28.73
CA SER A 138 6.11 41.53 -28.99
C SER A 138 7.08 41.34 -30.16
N LEU A 139 6.65 41.82 -31.33
CA LEU A 139 7.50 42.04 -32.49
C LEU A 139 8.54 43.12 -32.15
N LEU A 140 9.81 42.75 -32.23
CA LEU A 140 10.88 43.73 -32.25
C LEU A 140 10.97 44.36 -33.65
N PRO A 141 10.96 45.69 -33.77
CA PRO A 141 11.29 46.32 -35.02
C PRO A 141 12.80 46.33 -35.26
N LEU A 142 13.16 46.36 -36.50
CA LEU A 142 14.48 46.39 -37.11
C LEU A 142 15.51 47.31 -36.45
#